data_1bb3bcd0249124fa571783a697c51336
#
_entry.id   1bb3bcd0249124fa571783a697c51336
#
_cell.length_a   1.000
_cell.length_b   1.000
_cell.length_c   1.000
_cell.angle_alpha   90.00
_cell.angle_beta   90.00
_cell.angle_gamma   90.00
#
_symmetry.space_group_name_H-M   'P 1'
#
loop_
_entity.id
_entity.type
_entity.pdbx_description
1 polymer ?
#
loop_
_entity_poly.entity_id
_entity_poly.type
_entity_poly.pdbx_seq_one_letter_code
_entity_poly.pdbx_strand_id
1 'polypeptide(L)'
;VLEIVSRDRPAAVVFLGDLQAQRPLEVELESILGMTEVWFIHGNHDTDSDADYDHLFGSALADRNLHGRVAVVGGVRIAGLGGVFRGQVWTPPVDWLFESAKEFTARCGRGNRWRDGLPRKHRSSIFPEDYFGLVSQHADILVTHEAPSAHPHGFEAIDELARSLRVGKAFHGHHHDCLDYSRDWLRLGFAAFGVGFCGVTDMNGGCIQPGKFDHVRAGRIR
;
A
#
# COMPACT_ATOMS: atom_id res chain seq x y z
N VAL A 1 10.80 -9.03 -10.87
CA VAL A 1 11.14 -7.58 -10.78
C VAL A 1 12.51 -7.31 -11.39
N LEU A 2 13.59 -8.05 -11.02
CA LEU A 2 14.94 -7.83 -11.53
C LEU A 2 15.02 -7.79 -13.06
N GLU A 3 14.42 -8.77 -13.76
CA GLU A 3 14.42 -8.82 -15.23
C GLU A 3 13.76 -7.57 -15.84
N ILE A 4 12.63 -7.13 -15.28
CA ILE A 4 11.91 -5.94 -15.74
C ILE A 4 12.76 -4.68 -15.51
N VAL A 5 13.33 -4.51 -14.31
CA VAL A 5 14.19 -3.36 -13.98
C VAL A 5 15.43 -3.34 -14.89
N SER A 6 16.05 -4.49 -15.15
CA SER A 6 17.21 -4.58 -16.02
C SER A 6 16.90 -4.23 -17.48
N ARG A 7 15.71 -4.61 -17.97
CA ARG A 7 15.26 -4.35 -19.34
C ARG A 7 14.79 -2.91 -19.53
N ASP A 8 13.91 -2.44 -18.64
CA ASP A 8 13.14 -1.21 -18.85
C ASP A 8 13.74 0.01 -18.16
N ARG A 9 14.66 -0.19 -17.19
CA ARG A 9 15.34 0.86 -16.44
C ARG A 9 14.40 1.96 -15.92
N PRO A 10 13.33 1.62 -15.19
CA PRO A 10 12.40 2.62 -14.67
C PRO A 10 13.13 3.55 -13.69
N ALA A 11 12.69 4.82 -13.63
CA ALA A 11 13.22 5.78 -12.65
C ALA A 11 12.96 5.31 -11.21
N ALA A 12 11.81 4.67 -10.96
CA ALA A 12 11.45 4.13 -9.66
C ALA A 12 10.57 2.88 -9.77
N VAL A 13 10.62 2.05 -8.72
CA VAL A 13 9.70 0.93 -8.47
C VAL A 13 9.03 1.17 -7.12
N VAL A 14 7.71 1.00 -7.06
CA VAL A 14 6.92 1.11 -5.83
C VAL A 14 6.25 -0.23 -5.53
N PHE A 15 6.56 -0.82 -4.38
CA PHE A 15 5.91 -2.05 -3.91
C PHE A 15 4.65 -1.71 -3.12
N LEU A 16 3.56 -2.46 -3.36
CA LEU A 16 2.22 -2.18 -2.82
C LEU A 16 1.88 -2.99 -1.56
N GLY A 17 2.89 -3.38 -0.78
CA GLY A 17 2.74 -4.09 0.49
C GLY A 17 2.80 -5.61 0.37
N ASP A 18 2.74 -6.28 1.54
CA ASP A 18 2.88 -7.72 1.69
C ASP A 18 4.17 -8.25 1.06
N LEU A 19 5.28 -7.54 1.32
CA LEU A 19 6.58 -7.92 0.81
C LEU A 19 7.09 -9.20 1.46
N GLN A 20 6.78 -9.40 2.76
CA GLN A 20 7.21 -10.56 3.54
C GLN A 20 8.69 -10.90 3.29
N ALA A 21 9.56 -9.89 3.37
CA ALA A 21 10.97 -10.00 3.05
C ALA A 21 11.66 -11.03 3.95
N GLN A 22 12.41 -11.94 3.36
CA GLN A 22 13.10 -13.02 4.09
C GLN A 22 14.42 -12.57 4.71
N ARG A 23 14.89 -11.39 4.30
CA ARG A 23 16.13 -10.72 4.77
C ARG A 23 15.84 -9.21 4.85
N PRO A 24 16.67 -8.40 5.50
CA PRO A 24 16.54 -6.94 5.44
C PRO A 24 16.32 -6.47 4.00
N LEU A 25 15.38 -5.54 3.81
CA LEU A 25 14.84 -5.21 2.47
C LEU A 25 15.94 -4.73 1.50
N GLU A 26 16.96 -4.00 2.00
CA GLU A 26 18.11 -3.60 1.19
C GLU A 26 18.93 -4.78 0.67
N VAL A 27 18.98 -5.88 1.43
CA VAL A 27 19.67 -7.11 1.03
C VAL A 27 18.83 -7.90 0.05
N GLU A 28 17.50 -7.95 0.27
CA GLU A 28 16.55 -8.64 -0.62
C GLU A 28 16.53 -8.00 -2.01
N LEU A 29 16.65 -6.68 -2.08
CA LEU A 29 16.56 -5.88 -3.30
C LEU A 29 17.90 -5.38 -3.83
N GLU A 30 19.03 -5.85 -3.26
CA GLU A 30 20.39 -5.42 -3.63
C GLU A 30 20.61 -5.37 -5.14
N SER A 31 20.08 -6.38 -5.86
CA SER A 31 20.24 -6.51 -7.32
C SER A 31 19.62 -5.38 -8.14
N ILE A 32 18.69 -4.60 -7.57
CA ILE A 32 18.02 -3.50 -8.28
C ILE A 32 18.34 -2.11 -7.73
N LEU A 33 18.88 -1.99 -6.50
CA LEU A 33 19.11 -0.70 -5.84
C LEU A 33 20.07 0.22 -6.61
N GLY A 34 21.01 -0.33 -7.38
CA GLY A 34 21.91 0.45 -8.24
C GLY A 34 21.30 0.87 -9.59
N MET A 35 20.08 0.43 -9.90
CA MET A 35 19.44 0.60 -11.21
C MET A 35 18.20 1.48 -11.20
N THR A 36 17.52 1.60 -10.04
CA THR A 36 16.23 2.28 -9.90
C THR A 36 16.04 2.76 -8.47
N GLU A 37 15.23 3.81 -8.26
CA GLU A 37 14.77 4.13 -6.92
C GLU A 37 13.78 3.06 -6.44
N VAL A 38 13.89 2.66 -5.17
CA VAL A 38 12.96 1.72 -4.53
C VAL A 38 12.15 2.44 -3.47
N TRP A 39 10.83 2.29 -3.55
CA TRP A 39 9.87 2.80 -2.60
C TRP A 39 8.84 1.72 -2.29
N PHE A 40 8.11 1.84 -1.19
CA PHE A 40 7.08 0.89 -0.83
C PHE A 40 6.02 1.50 0.08
N ILE A 41 4.89 0.84 0.17
CA ILE A 41 3.99 0.87 1.31
C ILE A 41 4.01 -0.52 1.95
N HIS A 42 3.71 -0.61 3.25
CA HIS A 42 3.55 -1.91 3.89
C HIS A 42 2.12 -2.44 3.71
N GLY A 43 1.97 -3.76 3.71
CA GLY A 43 0.69 -4.45 3.78
C GLY A 43 0.43 -5.02 5.17
N ASN A 44 -0.61 -5.85 5.30
CA ASN A 44 -0.97 -6.45 6.57
C ASN A 44 -0.06 -7.62 6.97
N HIS A 45 0.51 -8.33 6.01
CA HIS A 45 1.41 -9.47 6.26
C HIS A 45 2.85 -9.05 6.61
N ASP A 46 3.21 -7.81 6.37
CA ASP A 46 4.53 -7.27 6.77
C ASP A 46 4.68 -7.07 8.29
N THR A 47 3.65 -7.44 9.06
CA THR A 47 3.67 -7.41 10.53
C THR A 47 3.23 -8.74 11.17
N ASP A 48 3.23 -9.86 10.42
CA ASP A 48 2.77 -11.17 10.92
C ASP A 48 3.78 -11.81 11.88
N SER A 49 5.07 -11.54 11.70
CA SER A 49 6.13 -11.97 12.60
C SER A 49 7.07 -10.83 12.99
N ASP A 50 7.92 -11.05 13.98
CA ASP A 50 8.98 -10.09 14.34
C ASP A 50 9.98 -9.94 13.20
N ALA A 51 10.26 -11.03 12.47
CA ALA A 51 11.16 -11.03 11.32
C ALA A 51 10.57 -10.20 10.16
N ASP A 52 9.29 -10.39 9.80
CA ASP A 52 8.64 -9.61 8.74
C ASP A 52 8.72 -8.10 9.05
N TYR A 53 8.44 -7.75 10.32
CA TYR A 53 8.54 -6.36 10.75
C TYR A 53 9.98 -5.84 10.68
N ASP A 54 10.95 -6.56 11.26
CA ASP A 54 12.33 -6.10 11.35
C ASP A 54 12.99 -6.00 9.97
N HIS A 55 12.71 -6.95 9.07
CA HIS A 55 13.26 -6.95 7.71
C HIS A 55 12.74 -5.76 6.88
N LEU A 56 11.56 -5.23 7.17
CA LEU A 56 10.99 -4.10 6.46
C LEU A 56 11.27 -2.78 7.17
N PHE A 57 10.83 -2.64 8.42
CA PHE A 57 10.88 -1.38 9.17
C PHE A 57 12.22 -1.14 9.89
N GLY A 58 13.03 -2.18 10.07
CA GLY A 58 14.41 -2.09 10.56
C GLY A 58 15.46 -2.04 9.44
N SER A 59 15.05 -2.05 8.18
CA SER A 59 15.95 -2.04 7.02
C SER A 59 16.56 -0.66 6.75
N ALA A 60 17.65 -0.62 5.99
CA ALA A 60 18.20 0.64 5.50
C ALA A 60 17.26 1.39 4.53
N LEU A 61 16.21 0.73 4.05
CA LEU A 61 15.18 1.33 3.20
C LEU A 61 13.92 1.75 3.98
N ALA A 62 13.89 1.67 5.31
CA ALA A 62 12.72 2.01 6.12
C ALA A 62 12.14 3.41 5.80
N ASP A 63 13.01 4.39 5.54
CA ASP A 63 12.64 5.76 5.16
C ASP A 63 12.03 5.86 3.76
N ARG A 64 12.02 4.78 2.98
CA ARG A 64 11.34 4.69 1.68
C ARG A 64 9.90 4.22 1.79
N ASN A 65 9.38 4.00 3.00
CA ASN A 65 7.95 3.73 3.22
C ASN A 65 7.14 5.01 2.97
N LEU A 66 6.17 4.92 2.06
CA LEU A 66 5.29 6.05 1.68
C LEU A 66 4.06 6.19 2.60
N HIS A 67 3.84 5.27 3.53
CA HIS A 67 2.65 5.31 4.38
C HIS A 67 2.48 6.64 5.11
N GLY A 68 1.29 7.24 4.99
CA GLY A 68 0.91 8.50 5.65
C GLY A 68 1.60 9.76 5.09
N ARG A 69 2.25 9.69 3.92
CA ARG A 69 2.96 10.86 3.35
C ARG A 69 2.92 10.93 1.84
N VAL A 70 3.27 12.10 1.33
CA VAL A 70 3.55 12.35 -0.10
C VAL A 70 5.06 12.50 -0.28
N ALA A 71 5.62 11.84 -1.28
CA ALA A 71 7.03 11.98 -1.67
C ALA A 71 7.16 12.18 -3.18
N VAL A 72 8.28 12.77 -3.62
CA VAL A 72 8.64 12.81 -5.03
C VAL A 72 9.42 11.54 -5.36
N VAL A 73 8.88 10.73 -6.24
CA VAL A 73 9.37 9.41 -6.62
C VAL A 73 9.57 9.39 -8.13
N GLY A 74 10.78 9.28 -8.60
CA GLY A 74 11.07 9.34 -10.03
C GLY A 74 10.54 10.62 -10.71
N GLY A 75 10.45 11.74 -10.00
CA GLY A 75 9.92 13.01 -10.50
C GLY A 75 8.40 13.19 -10.39
N VAL A 76 7.65 12.20 -9.83
CA VAL A 76 6.19 12.22 -9.68
C VAL A 76 5.84 12.30 -8.19
N ARG A 77 4.84 13.10 -7.82
CA ARG A 77 4.34 13.14 -6.43
C ARG A 77 3.44 11.94 -6.18
N ILE A 78 3.87 11.06 -5.30
CA ILE A 78 3.12 9.86 -4.92
C ILE A 78 2.73 9.96 -3.45
N ALA A 79 1.43 9.85 -3.18
CA ALA A 79 0.89 9.63 -1.84
C ALA A 79 0.81 8.14 -1.56
N GLY A 80 1.12 7.72 -0.33
CA GLY A 80 1.02 6.33 0.07
C GLY A 80 0.16 6.12 1.32
N LEU A 81 -0.71 5.11 1.29
CA LEU A 81 -1.45 4.64 2.45
C LEU A 81 -1.32 3.10 2.54
N GLY A 82 -0.33 2.65 3.29
CA GLY A 82 -0.10 1.23 3.57
C GLY A 82 -0.98 0.70 4.70
N GLY A 83 -0.96 -0.63 4.88
CA GLY A 83 -1.75 -1.29 5.89
C GLY A 83 -3.21 -1.50 5.49
N VAL A 84 -4.03 -1.92 6.46
CA VAL A 84 -5.44 -2.24 6.25
C VAL A 84 -6.33 -1.61 7.31
N PHE A 85 -7.59 -1.37 6.96
CA PHE A 85 -8.61 -0.98 7.93
C PHE A 85 -8.92 -2.17 8.86
N ARG A 86 -9.02 -1.92 10.17
CA ARG A 86 -9.34 -2.94 11.16
C ARG A 86 -10.38 -2.43 12.15
N GLY A 87 -11.47 -3.16 12.36
CA GLY A 87 -12.56 -2.77 13.26
C GLY A 87 -12.15 -2.49 14.71
N GLN A 88 -10.98 -2.95 15.14
CA GLN A 88 -10.41 -2.61 16.45
C GLN A 88 -9.79 -1.20 16.50
N VAL A 89 -9.60 -0.55 15.36
CA VAL A 89 -9.07 0.80 15.20
C VAL A 89 -10.09 1.64 14.46
N TRP A 90 -10.29 1.33 13.18
CA TRP A 90 -11.19 2.02 12.29
C TRP A 90 -11.55 1.14 11.08
N THR A 91 -12.83 1.06 10.74
CA THR A 91 -13.32 0.46 9.49
C THR A 91 -14.39 1.36 8.90
N PRO A 92 -14.07 2.19 7.89
CA PRO A 92 -15.05 3.07 7.25
C PRO A 92 -16.23 2.26 6.66
N PRO A 93 -17.47 2.80 6.66
CA PRO A 93 -17.84 4.17 7.05
C PRO A 93 -18.11 4.37 8.55
N VAL A 94 -17.83 3.37 9.40
CA VAL A 94 -18.07 3.46 10.85
C VAL A 94 -17.04 4.39 11.48
N ASP A 95 -17.45 5.12 12.51
CA ASP A 95 -16.55 5.98 13.28
C ASP A 95 -15.40 5.17 13.88
N TRP A 96 -14.24 5.80 13.99
CA TRP A 96 -13.06 5.17 14.57
C TRP A 96 -13.14 5.02 16.07
N LEU A 97 -12.53 3.97 16.60
CA LEU A 97 -12.41 3.72 18.03
C LEU A 97 -11.18 4.43 18.63
N PHE A 98 -10.14 4.62 17.80
CA PHE A 98 -8.89 5.27 18.18
C PHE A 98 -8.41 6.15 17.03
N GLU A 99 -8.13 7.41 17.32
CA GLU A 99 -7.64 8.37 16.32
C GLU A 99 -6.19 8.09 15.92
N SER A 100 -5.36 7.64 16.88
CA SER A 100 -3.92 7.49 16.68
C SER A 100 -3.36 6.21 17.30
N ALA A 101 -2.21 5.78 16.77
CA ALA A 101 -1.42 4.68 17.35
C ALA A 101 -1.01 4.96 18.79
N LYS A 102 -0.75 6.23 19.14
CA LYS A 102 -0.43 6.66 20.49
C LYS A 102 -1.63 6.47 21.42
N GLU A 103 -2.82 6.87 21.00
CA GLU A 103 -4.05 6.70 21.80
C GLU A 103 -4.35 5.21 22.03
N PHE A 104 -4.28 4.39 20.99
CA PHE A 104 -4.45 2.95 21.11
C PHE A 104 -3.47 2.35 22.12
N THR A 105 -2.19 2.69 22.01
CA THR A 105 -1.13 2.18 22.90
C THR A 105 -1.36 2.62 24.35
N ALA A 106 -1.86 3.83 24.59
CA ALA A 106 -2.15 4.34 25.94
C ALA A 106 -3.27 3.55 26.61
N ARG A 107 -4.29 3.12 25.84
CA ARG A 107 -5.43 2.32 26.35
C ARG A 107 -5.20 0.83 26.32
N CYS A 108 -4.22 0.37 25.55
CA CYS A 108 -3.85 -1.04 25.44
C CYS A 108 -3.21 -1.52 26.76
N GLY A 109 -3.69 -2.65 27.29
CA GLY A 109 -3.08 -3.29 28.45
C GLY A 109 -1.61 -3.66 28.21
N ARG A 110 -0.76 -3.51 29.23
CA ARG A 110 0.69 -3.75 29.12
C ARG A 110 1.04 -5.13 28.53
N GLY A 111 0.29 -6.17 28.88
CA GLY A 111 0.49 -7.53 28.37
C GLY A 111 0.18 -7.71 26.87
N ASN A 112 -0.51 -6.75 26.25
CA ASN A 112 -0.82 -6.76 24.82
C ASN A 112 0.14 -5.91 23.99
N ARG A 113 1.05 -5.17 24.65
CA ARG A 113 2.05 -4.35 23.95
C ARG A 113 3.14 -5.21 23.36
N TRP A 114 3.63 -4.81 22.20
CA TRP A 114 4.79 -5.40 21.57
C TRP A 114 5.95 -4.39 21.61
N ARG A 115 7.10 -4.80 22.18
CA ARG A 115 8.28 -3.93 22.38
C ARG A 115 7.89 -2.61 23.08
N ASP A 116 7.09 -2.72 24.16
CA ASP A 116 6.57 -1.60 24.95
C ASP A 116 5.71 -0.57 24.20
N GLY A 117 5.36 -0.85 22.96
CA GLY A 117 4.57 0.01 22.09
C GLY A 117 3.28 -0.62 21.59
N LEU A 118 2.85 -0.16 20.42
CA LEU A 118 1.68 -0.66 19.72
C LEU A 118 1.77 -2.18 19.50
N PRO A 119 0.69 -2.97 19.72
CA PRO A 119 0.68 -4.39 19.39
C PRO A 119 1.10 -4.62 17.93
N ARG A 120 1.93 -5.64 17.68
CA ARG A 120 2.54 -5.88 16.34
C ARG A 120 1.51 -5.87 15.22
N LYS A 121 0.38 -6.57 15.38
CA LYS A 121 -0.72 -6.59 14.42
C LYS A 121 -1.21 -5.19 14.02
N HIS A 122 -1.23 -4.24 14.95
CA HIS A 122 -1.72 -2.89 14.69
C HIS A 122 -0.67 -1.96 14.09
N ARG A 123 0.57 -2.43 13.91
CA ARG A 123 1.62 -1.72 13.16
C ARG A 123 1.32 -1.61 11.66
N SER A 124 0.36 -2.42 11.18
CA SER A 124 -0.19 -2.35 9.82
C SER A 124 -1.69 -2.02 9.82
N SER A 125 -2.21 -1.40 10.87
CA SER A 125 -3.56 -0.80 10.85
C SER A 125 -3.49 0.62 10.34
N ILE A 126 -4.44 1.01 9.50
CA ILE A 126 -4.63 2.41 9.13
C ILE A 126 -5.30 3.13 10.30
N PHE A 127 -4.62 4.14 10.85
CA PHE A 127 -5.20 5.05 11.82
C PHE A 127 -5.76 6.30 11.13
N PRO A 128 -6.81 6.92 11.71
CA PRO A 128 -7.32 8.20 11.20
C PRO A 128 -6.23 9.26 11.04
N GLU A 129 -5.26 9.35 11.97
CA GLU A 129 -4.16 10.32 11.88
C GLU A 129 -3.36 10.19 10.57
N ASP A 130 -3.09 8.95 10.10
CA ASP A 130 -2.36 8.70 8.86
C ASP A 130 -3.18 9.10 7.63
N TYR A 131 -4.47 8.77 7.64
CA TYR A 131 -5.41 9.07 6.57
C TYR A 131 -5.67 10.58 6.47
N PHE A 132 -6.08 11.23 7.57
CA PHE A 132 -6.40 12.66 7.58
C PHE A 132 -5.16 13.54 7.40
N GLY A 133 -3.97 13.05 7.78
CA GLY A 133 -2.70 13.70 7.46
C GLY A 133 -2.46 13.84 5.95
N LEU A 134 -3.02 12.94 5.13
CA LEU A 134 -2.93 13.01 3.67
C LEU A 134 -3.99 13.92 3.04
N VAL A 135 -5.20 14.00 3.61
CA VAL A 135 -6.37 14.68 3.01
C VAL A 135 -6.09 16.13 2.59
N SER A 136 -5.23 16.85 3.32
CA SER A 136 -4.87 18.24 3.03
C SER A 136 -3.73 18.40 2.02
N GLN A 137 -3.14 17.29 1.56
CA GLN A 137 -2.00 17.29 0.66
C GLN A 137 -2.45 17.20 -0.81
N HIS A 138 -1.48 17.18 -1.73
CA HIS A 138 -1.71 17.02 -3.16
C HIS A 138 -0.69 16.03 -3.73
N ALA A 139 -1.17 15.10 -4.56
CA ALA A 139 -0.33 14.12 -5.25
C ALA A 139 -0.79 13.92 -6.70
N ASP A 140 0.03 13.30 -7.51
CA ASP A 140 -0.29 12.92 -8.89
C ASP A 140 -0.82 11.48 -8.95
N ILE A 141 -0.31 10.63 -8.03
CA ILE A 141 -0.65 9.21 -7.90
C ILE A 141 -0.89 8.89 -6.42
N LEU A 142 -1.88 8.06 -6.14
CA LEU A 142 -2.10 7.42 -4.84
C LEU A 142 -1.73 5.94 -4.94
N VAL A 143 -0.93 5.44 -4.00
CA VAL A 143 -0.70 4.00 -3.83
C VAL A 143 -1.26 3.56 -2.48
N THR A 144 -2.07 2.51 -2.48
CA THR A 144 -2.71 1.97 -1.28
C THR A 144 -2.54 0.47 -1.20
N HIS A 145 -2.58 -0.08 0.02
CA HIS A 145 -2.72 -1.52 0.15
C HIS A 145 -4.18 -1.93 -0.02
N GLU A 146 -5.12 -1.21 0.62
CA GLU A 146 -6.56 -1.39 0.45
C GLU A 146 -7.07 -0.88 -0.91
N ALA A 147 -8.14 -1.50 -1.41
CA ALA A 147 -8.74 -1.16 -2.70
C ALA A 147 -9.77 -0.01 -2.60
N PRO A 148 -9.99 0.74 -3.70
CA PRO A 148 -11.11 1.68 -3.83
C PRO A 148 -12.45 0.95 -3.95
N SER A 149 -13.58 1.68 -3.81
CA SER A 149 -14.93 1.12 -3.81
C SER A 149 -15.35 0.38 -5.09
N ALA A 150 -14.60 0.51 -6.17
CA ALA A 150 -14.82 -0.26 -7.40
C ALA A 150 -14.49 -1.75 -7.21
N HIS A 151 -13.64 -2.10 -6.25
CA HIS A 151 -13.39 -3.49 -5.87
C HIS A 151 -14.52 -4.01 -4.95
N PRO A 152 -14.98 -5.29 -5.07
CA PRO A 152 -16.04 -5.86 -4.21
C PRO A 152 -15.80 -5.77 -2.70
N HIS A 153 -14.53 -5.70 -2.30
CA HIS A 153 -14.10 -5.56 -0.90
C HIS A 153 -13.39 -4.22 -0.64
N GLY A 154 -13.59 -3.24 -1.51
CA GLY A 154 -12.94 -1.93 -1.41
C GLY A 154 -13.71 -0.95 -0.52
N PHE A 155 -13.11 0.22 -0.32
CA PHE A 155 -13.61 1.23 0.61
C PHE A 155 -13.83 2.58 -0.10
N GLU A 156 -15.00 3.21 0.13
CA GLU A 156 -15.27 4.58 -0.32
C GLU A 156 -14.27 5.59 0.28
N ALA A 157 -13.74 5.31 1.47
CA ALA A 157 -12.71 6.14 2.08
C ALA A 157 -11.45 6.26 1.20
N ILE A 158 -11.10 5.21 0.44
CA ILE A 158 -9.98 5.29 -0.53
C ILE A 158 -10.35 6.21 -1.70
N ASP A 159 -11.61 6.18 -2.18
CA ASP A 159 -12.08 7.09 -3.22
C ASP A 159 -12.02 8.54 -2.75
N GLU A 160 -12.48 8.80 -1.52
CA GLU A 160 -12.49 10.14 -0.91
C GLU A 160 -11.07 10.68 -0.74
N LEU A 161 -10.14 9.84 -0.27
CA LEU A 161 -8.73 10.21 -0.16
C LEU A 161 -8.13 10.55 -1.53
N ALA A 162 -8.37 9.71 -2.54
CA ALA A 162 -7.88 9.94 -3.90
C ALA A 162 -8.39 11.28 -4.47
N ARG A 163 -9.69 11.57 -4.28
CA ARG A 163 -10.30 12.85 -4.70
C ARG A 163 -9.74 14.05 -3.92
N SER A 164 -9.55 13.91 -2.60
CA SER A 164 -8.98 14.99 -1.77
C SER A 164 -7.55 15.33 -2.19
N LEU A 165 -6.74 14.32 -2.47
CA LEU A 165 -5.38 14.45 -3.00
C LEU A 165 -5.34 14.97 -4.45
N ARG A 166 -6.49 14.95 -5.16
CA ARG A 166 -6.64 15.31 -6.59
C ARG A 166 -5.78 14.44 -7.51
N VAL A 167 -5.63 13.16 -7.19
CA VAL A 167 -4.82 12.27 -8.01
C VAL A 167 -5.53 11.92 -9.32
N GLY A 168 -4.76 11.77 -10.38
CA GLY A 168 -5.28 11.24 -11.65
C GLY A 168 -5.36 9.71 -11.68
N LYS A 169 -4.59 9.04 -10.83
CA LYS A 169 -4.47 7.58 -10.80
C LYS A 169 -4.29 7.05 -9.39
N ALA A 170 -4.85 5.87 -9.12
CA ALA A 170 -4.62 5.12 -7.89
C ALA A 170 -4.28 3.66 -8.19
N PHE A 171 -3.33 3.11 -7.45
CA PHE A 171 -2.90 1.71 -7.56
C PHE A 171 -3.06 1.04 -6.21
N HIS A 172 -3.57 -0.21 -6.19
CA HIS A 172 -3.71 -0.97 -4.96
C HIS A 172 -3.22 -2.41 -5.07
N GLY A 173 -2.86 -3.00 -3.93
CA GLY A 173 -2.50 -4.40 -3.76
C GLY A 173 -3.59 -5.22 -3.07
N HIS A 174 -3.18 -6.03 -2.08
CA HIS A 174 -3.96 -6.77 -1.08
C HIS A 174 -4.84 -7.91 -1.65
N HIS A 175 -5.69 -7.65 -2.62
CA HIS A 175 -6.69 -8.63 -3.11
C HIS A 175 -6.13 -9.65 -4.10
N HIS A 176 -4.86 -9.51 -4.48
CA HIS A 176 -4.15 -10.44 -5.37
C HIS A 176 -4.78 -10.60 -6.75
N ASP A 177 -5.55 -9.62 -7.21
CA ASP A 177 -6.18 -9.61 -8.53
C ASP A 177 -5.96 -8.28 -9.26
N CYS A 178 -6.28 -8.30 -10.54
CA CYS A 178 -6.13 -7.15 -11.44
C CYS A 178 -7.48 -6.97 -12.17
N LEU A 179 -8.49 -6.55 -11.39
CA LEU A 179 -9.82 -6.30 -11.95
C LEU A 179 -9.81 -5.05 -12.85
N ASP A 180 -10.63 -5.08 -13.89
CA ASP A 180 -10.86 -3.92 -14.76
C ASP A 180 -11.89 -2.97 -14.14
N TYR A 181 -11.43 -1.81 -13.67
CA TYR A 181 -12.27 -0.74 -13.13
C TYR A 181 -12.58 0.36 -14.14
N SER A 182 -12.26 0.21 -15.41
CA SER A 182 -12.40 1.28 -16.42
C SER A 182 -13.81 1.86 -16.50
N ARG A 183 -14.83 1.05 -16.24
CA ARG A 183 -16.25 1.47 -16.21
C ARG A 183 -16.57 2.39 -15.02
N ASP A 184 -15.78 2.33 -13.96
CA ASP A 184 -15.98 3.09 -12.72
C ASP A 184 -15.20 4.40 -12.68
N TRP A 185 -14.22 4.61 -13.54
CA TRP A 185 -13.32 5.78 -13.48
C TRP A 185 -14.07 7.11 -13.47
N LEU A 186 -15.17 7.24 -14.23
CA LEU A 186 -15.97 8.46 -14.23
C LEU A 186 -16.64 8.71 -12.86
N ARG A 187 -17.13 7.65 -12.22
CA ARG A 187 -17.74 7.70 -10.88
C ARG A 187 -16.69 7.99 -9.81
N LEU A 188 -15.54 7.36 -9.90
CA LEU A 188 -14.43 7.53 -8.97
C LEU A 188 -13.81 8.94 -9.05
N GLY A 189 -13.72 9.50 -10.27
CA GLY A 189 -13.02 10.76 -10.56
C GLY A 189 -11.51 10.59 -10.80
N PHE A 190 -11.02 9.36 -10.86
CA PHE A 190 -9.64 8.97 -11.14
C PHE A 190 -9.59 7.57 -11.77
N ALA A 191 -8.46 7.24 -12.41
CA ALA A 191 -8.24 5.88 -12.93
C ALA A 191 -7.70 4.98 -11.80
N ALA A 192 -8.42 3.89 -11.49
CA ALA A 192 -8.02 2.90 -10.50
C ALA A 192 -7.43 1.66 -11.17
N PHE A 193 -6.42 1.06 -10.53
CA PHE A 193 -5.72 -0.14 -11.02
C PHE A 193 -5.41 -1.08 -9.86
N GLY A 194 -5.89 -2.33 -9.95
CA GLY A 194 -5.46 -3.42 -9.08
C GLY A 194 -4.17 -4.04 -9.63
N VAL A 195 -3.23 -4.35 -8.76
CA VAL A 195 -2.00 -5.05 -9.13
C VAL A 195 -2.05 -6.45 -8.52
N GLY A 196 -2.12 -7.47 -9.37
CA GLY A 196 -2.22 -8.87 -8.97
C GLY A 196 -0.97 -9.37 -8.22
N PHE A 197 -1.10 -10.50 -7.54
CA PHE A 197 -0.02 -11.07 -6.73
C PHE A 197 1.26 -11.31 -7.56
N CYS A 198 2.37 -10.67 -7.18
CA CYS A 198 3.62 -10.63 -7.93
C CYS A 198 3.48 -10.04 -9.35
N GLY A 199 2.38 -9.35 -9.64
CA GLY A 199 2.18 -8.62 -10.89
C GLY A 199 3.00 -7.32 -10.92
N VAL A 200 3.21 -6.79 -12.12
CA VAL A 200 3.88 -5.52 -12.35
C VAL A 200 3.09 -4.72 -13.39
N THR A 201 2.79 -3.47 -13.06
CA THR A 201 2.16 -2.51 -13.97
C THR A 201 3.06 -1.30 -14.18
N ASP A 202 2.92 -0.63 -15.31
CA ASP A 202 3.51 0.69 -15.48
C ASP A 202 2.66 1.79 -14.81
N MET A 203 3.17 3.01 -14.77
CA MET A 203 2.48 4.15 -14.18
C MET A 203 1.20 4.59 -14.93
N ASN A 204 0.88 3.97 -16.08
CA ASN A 204 -0.34 4.19 -16.84
C ASN A 204 -1.37 3.07 -16.62
N GLY A 205 -1.04 2.07 -15.80
CA GLY A 205 -1.87 0.91 -15.55
C GLY A 205 -1.69 -0.20 -16.60
N GLY A 206 -0.72 -0.05 -17.51
CA GLY A 206 -0.36 -1.09 -18.47
C GLY A 206 0.27 -2.30 -17.77
N CYS A 207 -0.29 -3.49 -17.97
CA CYS A 207 0.25 -4.72 -17.39
C CYS A 207 1.58 -5.10 -18.06
N ILE A 208 2.69 -5.01 -17.33
CA ILE A 208 4.03 -5.45 -17.77
C ILE A 208 4.19 -6.95 -17.49
N GLN A 209 3.74 -7.39 -16.33
CA GLN A 209 3.71 -8.79 -15.92
C GLN A 209 2.41 -9.08 -15.19
N PRO A 210 1.59 -10.04 -15.64
CA PRO A 210 0.36 -10.41 -14.94
C PRO A 210 0.67 -11.04 -13.58
N GLY A 211 -0.26 -10.88 -12.66
CA GLY A 211 -0.20 -11.54 -11.36
C GLY A 211 -0.30 -13.06 -11.48
N LYS A 212 0.31 -13.78 -10.53
CA LYS A 212 0.33 -15.25 -10.54
C LYS A 212 -1.06 -15.91 -10.56
N PHE A 213 -2.09 -15.21 -10.06
CA PHE A 213 -3.46 -15.73 -9.94
C PHE A 213 -4.45 -15.09 -10.91
N ASP A 214 -4.06 -14.13 -11.73
CA ASP A 214 -4.97 -13.40 -12.63
C ASP A 214 -5.71 -14.33 -13.61
N HIS A 215 -5.02 -15.34 -14.15
CA HIS A 215 -5.62 -16.32 -15.05
C HIS A 215 -6.67 -17.23 -14.40
N VAL A 216 -6.56 -17.50 -13.10
CA VAL A 216 -7.52 -18.33 -12.33
C VAL A 216 -8.78 -17.52 -11.98
N ARG A 217 -8.61 -16.21 -11.72
CA ARG A 217 -9.70 -15.34 -11.29
C ARG A 217 -10.51 -14.80 -12.46
N ALA A 218 -9.89 -14.55 -13.61
CA ALA A 218 -10.61 -14.19 -14.84
C ALA A 218 -11.69 -15.22 -15.26
N GLY A 219 -11.56 -16.48 -14.84
CA GLY A 219 -12.54 -17.54 -15.06
C GLY A 219 -13.71 -17.60 -14.07
N ARG A 220 -13.66 -16.86 -12.96
CA ARG A 220 -14.69 -16.86 -11.90
C ARG A 220 -15.67 -15.66 -11.96
N ILE A 221 -15.41 -14.70 -12.83
CA ILE A 221 -16.24 -13.48 -13.03
C ILE A 221 -17.10 -13.69 -14.31
N ARG A 222 -17.79 -14.83 -14.41
CA ARG A 222 -18.81 -15.06 -15.44
C ARG A 222 -20.11 -15.45 -14.79
#